data_3998c32b165718bd5443de1e9854361c
#
_entry.id   3998c32b165718bd5443de1e9854361c
#
_cell.length_a   1.000
_cell.length_b   1.000
_cell.length_c   1.000
_cell.angle_alpha   90.00
_cell.angle_beta   90.00
_cell.angle_gamma   90.00
#
_symmetry.space_group_name_H-M   'P 1'
#
loop_
_entity.id
_entity.type
_entity.pdbx_description
1 polymer ?
#
loop_
_entity_poly.entity_id
_entity_poly.type
_entity_poly.pdbx_seq_one_letter_code
_entity_poly.pdbx_strand_id
1 'polypeptide(L)'
;MVFCGDINDFGGTLEEMEQDYFRYQCEETPLLSYQFGFHAEYTTSRNLMEGIAQLAGKYKKPVYVHCSETKREVEECREKTGMTPIAYMDSLGLFENGGGLFHGVHLDEADFDIMKKKKICVVTNPASNLKLASGIAPVKTYLEKGIPVAIGTDGPASNNCLDMFKEMFLVTGLQKVVHNDPEAVPAADVLKMATVNGAYAMGLDNCDILAEGKYADLIMIDLMQPNMQPIQNIEKNVVYSASKLNVKMTMINGSGRHL
;
A
#
# COMPACT_ATOMS: atom_id res chain seq x y z
N MET A 1 9.78 -10.59 3.12
CA MET A 1 9.98 -9.25 2.50
C MET A 1 9.53 -9.33 1.05
N VAL A 2 8.74 -8.39 0.59
CA VAL A 2 8.30 -8.30 -0.81
C VAL A 2 9.03 -7.12 -1.45
N PHE A 3 9.79 -7.38 -2.49
CA PHE A 3 10.37 -6.33 -3.33
C PHE A 3 9.35 -5.94 -4.41
N CYS A 4 9.32 -4.68 -4.76
CA CYS A 4 8.52 -4.17 -5.87
C CYS A 4 9.46 -3.51 -6.90
N GLY A 5 9.26 -3.79 -8.17
CA GLY A 5 9.97 -3.09 -9.23
C GLY A 5 9.69 -1.58 -9.17
N ASP A 6 10.71 -0.78 -9.40
CA ASP A 6 10.63 0.69 -9.44
C ASP A 6 11.38 1.24 -10.65
N ILE A 7 11.26 0.54 -11.79
CA ILE A 7 11.91 0.95 -13.03
C ILE A 7 11.22 2.17 -13.65
N ASN A 8 12.00 2.96 -14.40
CA ASN A 8 11.56 4.14 -15.13
C ASN A 8 12.52 4.44 -16.26
N ASP A 9 12.28 5.48 -17.04
CA ASP A 9 13.14 5.84 -18.19
C ASP A 9 14.57 6.27 -17.82
N PHE A 10 14.86 6.46 -16.53
CA PHE A 10 16.17 6.86 -16.04
C PHE A 10 16.96 5.71 -15.42
N GLY A 11 16.34 4.55 -15.18
CA GLY A 11 17.01 3.40 -14.59
C GLY A 11 16.15 2.15 -14.51
N GLY A 12 16.81 0.99 -14.63
CA GLY A 12 16.22 -0.32 -14.68
C GLY A 12 15.73 -0.72 -16.08
N THR A 13 15.73 -2.02 -16.33
CA THR A 13 15.29 -2.61 -17.61
C THR A 13 14.25 -3.70 -17.41
N LEU A 14 13.52 -4.06 -18.46
CA LEU A 14 12.58 -5.18 -18.41
C LEU A 14 13.29 -6.51 -18.15
N GLU A 15 14.49 -6.68 -18.70
CA GLU A 15 15.32 -7.87 -18.49
C GLU A 15 15.76 -8.00 -17.02
N GLU A 16 16.18 -6.91 -16.39
CA GLU A 16 16.52 -6.88 -14.97
C GLU A 16 15.31 -7.18 -14.10
N MET A 17 14.16 -6.59 -14.40
CA MET A 17 12.90 -6.85 -13.71
C MET A 17 12.51 -8.34 -13.80
N GLU A 18 12.65 -8.98 -14.96
CA GLU A 18 12.37 -10.39 -15.14
C GLU A 18 13.37 -11.27 -14.39
N GLN A 19 14.67 -10.90 -14.40
CA GLN A 19 15.70 -11.60 -13.62
C GLN A 19 15.45 -11.52 -12.12
N ASP A 20 15.07 -10.35 -11.61
CA ASP A 20 14.73 -10.16 -10.21
C ASP A 20 13.48 -10.97 -9.81
N TYR A 21 12.47 -11.03 -10.68
CA TYR A 21 11.32 -11.88 -10.45
C TYR A 21 11.74 -13.34 -10.22
N PHE A 22 12.59 -13.91 -11.05
CA PHE A 22 13.09 -15.29 -10.85
C PHE A 22 13.97 -15.41 -9.62
N ARG A 23 14.84 -14.45 -9.38
CA ARG A 23 15.76 -14.45 -8.25
C ARG A 23 15.05 -14.50 -6.90
N TYR A 24 13.95 -13.74 -6.75
CA TYR A 24 13.21 -13.62 -5.49
C TYR A 24 11.98 -14.55 -5.38
N GLN A 25 11.74 -15.38 -6.39
CA GLN A 25 10.69 -16.44 -6.34
C GLN A 25 11.29 -17.85 -6.15
N CYS A 26 12.58 -17.98 -5.86
CA CYS A 26 13.23 -19.26 -5.72
C CYS A 26 13.04 -19.85 -4.31
N GLU A 27 13.07 -21.19 -4.19
CA GLU A 27 12.93 -21.92 -2.93
C GLU A 27 14.04 -21.59 -1.91
N GLU A 28 15.20 -21.14 -2.39
CA GLU A 28 16.35 -20.78 -1.55
C GLU A 28 16.11 -19.50 -0.72
N THR A 29 15.12 -18.68 -1.09
CA THR A 29 14.77 -17.44 -0.40
C THR A 29 13.29 -17.38 0.01
N PRO A 30 12.80 -18.31 0.85
CA PRO A 30 11.36 -18.45 1.13
C PRO A 30 10.71 -17.24 1.82
N LEU A 31 11.52 -16.35 2.40
CA LEU A 31 11.06 -15.10 3.01
C LEU A 31 11.12 -13.90 2.08
N LEU A 32 11.52 -14.10 0.82
CA LEU A 32 11.60 -13.05 -0.19
C LEU A 32 10.60 -13.33 -1.31
N SER A 33 10.02 -12.29 -1.87
CA SER A 33 9.21 -12.36 -3.07
C SER A 33 9.30 -11.03 -3.83
N TYR A 34 8.83 -11.03 -5.07
CA TYR A 34 8.91 -9.88 -5.97
C TYR A 34 7.56 -9.59 -6.61
N GLN A 35 7.20 -8.32 -6.68
CA GLN A 35 6.04 -7.81 -7.42
C GLN A 35 6.51 -6.95 -8.58
N PHE A 36 5.84 -7.04 -9.73
CA PHE A 36 6.07 -6.13 -10.82
C PHE A 36 5.59 -4.73 -10.47
N GLY A 37 6.35 -3.73 -10.85
CA GLY A 37 6.00 -2.34 -10.63
C GLY A 37 6.93 -1.40 -11.38
N PHE A 38 6.58 -0.13 -11.37
CA PHE A 38 7.38 0.95 -11.92
C PHE A 38 7.10 2.23 -11.14
N HIS A 39 7.94 3.23 -11.33
CA HIS A 39 7.88 4.42 -10.48
C HIS A 39 6.54 5.15 -10.60
N ALA A 40 6.28 5.78 -11.73
CA ALA A 40 5.06 6.53 -12.00
C ALA A 40 4.83 6.70 -13.52
N GLU A 41 3.60 7.04 -13.92
CA GLU A 41 3.28 7.24 -15.33
C GLU A 41 4.05 8.39 -15.99
N TYR A 42 4.38 9.43 -15.21
CA TYR A 42 5.10 10.62 -15.70
C TYR A 42 6.63 10.45 -15.77
N THR A 43 7.18 9.38 -15.21
CA THR A 43 8.60 9.03 -15.26
C THR A 43 8.89 7.85 -16.18
N THR A 44 7.86 7.24 -16.78
CA THR A 44 7.96 5.98 -17.51
C THR A 44 7.31 6.14 -18.88
N SER A 45 8.08 5.88 -19.94
CA SER A 45 7.56 5.97 -21.30
C SER A 45 6.49 4.91 -21.58
N ARG A 46 5.62 5.23 -22.53
CA ARG A 46 4.58 4.31 -22.98
C ARG A 46 5.13 2.93 -23.37
N ASN A 47 6.23 2.91 -24.12
CA ASN A 47 6.84 1.65 -24.57
C ASN A 47 7.31 0.79 -23.38
N LEU A 48 7.87 1.41 -22.34
CA LEU A 48 8.30 0.70 -21.14
C LEU A 48 7.09 0.18 -20.35
N MET A 49 6.04 0.97 -20.19
CA MET A 49 4.78 0.56 -19.55
C MET A 49 4.11 -0.61 -20.29
N GLU A 50 4.04 -0.56 -21.63
CA GLU A 50 3.52 -1.67 -22.46
C GLU A 50 4.37 -2.94 -22.29
N GLY A 51 5.70 -2.80 -22.18
CA GLY A 51 6.60 -3.92 -21.88
C GLY A 51 6.35 -4.53 -20.49
N ILE A 52 6.13 -3.70 -19.47
CA ILE A 52 5.77 -4.15 -18.12
C ILE A 52 4.41 -4.88 -18.15
N ALA A 53 3.42 -4.36 -18.87
CA ALA A 53 2.11 -5.00 -19.01
C ALA A 53 2.23 -6.38 -19.67
N GLN A 54 3.06 -6.54 -20.71
CA GLN A 54 3.34 -7.82 -21.34
C GLN A 54 4.01 -8.79 -20.38
N LEU A 55 5.00 -8.32 -19.61
CA LEU A 55 5.72 -9.14 -18.65
C LEU A 55 4.79 -9.60 -17.51
N ALA A 56 4.00 -8.70 -16.96
CA ALA A 56 2.97 -8.99 -15.94
C ALA A 56 1.92 -9.98 -16.48
N GLY A 57 1.48 -9.81 -17.72
CA GLY A 57 0.57 -10.74 -18.40
C GLY A 57 1.16 -12.14 -18.59
N LYS A 58 2.45 -12.24 -18.98
CA LYS A 58 3.19 -13.50 -19.14
C LYS A 58 3.20 -14.31 -17.84
N TYR A 59 3.42 -13.67 -16.71
CA TYR A 59 3.52 -14.31 -15.39
C TYR A 59 2.22 -14.26 -14.58
N LYS A 60 1.17 -13.63 -15.10
CA LYS A 60 -0.14 -13.43 -14.43
C LYS A 60 0.03 -12.78 -13.06
N LYS A 61 0.81 -11.71 -12.99
CA LYS A 61 1.13 -10.99 -11.75
C LYS A 61 0.54 -9.58 -11.78
N PRO A 62 0.16 -9.04 -10.62
CA PRO A 62 -0.29 -7.66 -10.49
C PRO A 62 0.86 -6.68 -10.72
N VAL A 63 0.52 -5.42 -11.04
CA VAL A 63 1.48 -4.32 -11.21
C VAL A 63 1.23 -3.25 -10.15
N TYR A 64 2.30 -2.74 -9.54
CA TYR A 64 2.26 -1.69 -8.52
C TYR A 64 2.94 -0.41 -9.01
N VAL A 65 2.38 0.75 -8.65
CA VAL A 65 2.85 2.04 -9.16
C VAL A 65 2.46 3.19 -8.22
N HIS A 66 3.28 4.23 -8.11
CA HIS A 66 2.86 5.51 -7.52
C HIS A 66 1.87 6.16 -8.49
N CYS A 67 0.69 6.50 -7.99
CA CYS A 67 -0.37 6.95 -8.87
C CYS A 67 -1.31 7.94 -8.18
N SER A 68 -1.64 9.00 -8.92
CA SER A 68 -2.58 10.03 -8.49
C SER A 68 -2.23 10.61 -7.13
N GLU A 69 -0.93 10.78 -6.87
CA GLU A 69 -0.41 11.35 -5.63
C GLU A 69 -0.69 12.83 -5.56
N THR A 70 -0.39 13.57 -6.62
CA THR A 70 -0.55 15.02 -6.65
C THR A 70 -1.58 15.46 -7.69
N LYS A 71 -2.22 16.59 -7.42
CA LYS A 71 -3.15 17.20 -8.38
C LYS A 71 -2.45 17.53 -9.71
N ARG A 72 -1.21 17.99 -9.64
CA ARG A 72 -0.40 18.33 -10.81
C ARG A 72 -0.16 17.10 -11.71
N GLU A 73 0.19 15.95 -11.13
CA GLU A 73 0.34 14.67 -11.85
C GLU A 73 -0.91 14.35 -12.67
N VAL A 74 -2.09 14.41 -12.02
CA VAL A 74 -3.37 14.10 -12.67
C VAL A 74 -3.69 15.09 -13.79
N GLU A 75 -3.46 16.40 -13.57
CA GLU A 75 -3.68 17.44 -14.56
C GLU A 75 -2.75 17.28 -15.77
N GLU A 76 -1.45 17.07 -15.55
CA GLU A 76 -0.47 16.86 -16.62
C GLU A 76 -0.75 15.57 -17.42
N CYS A 77 -1.17 14.48 -16.76
CA CYS A 77 -1.57 13.25 -17.46
C CYS A 77 -2.79 13.50 -18.36
N ARG A 78 -3.80 14.20 -17.85
CA ARG A 78 -4.99 14.57 -18.66
C ARG A 78 -4.65 15.47 -19.85
N GLU A 79 -3.78 16.44 -19.66
CA GLU A 79 -3.33 17.31 -20.77
C GLU A 79 -2.61 16.52 -21.87
N LYS A 80 -1.77 15.56 -21.49
CA LYS A 80 -0.98 14.75 -22.44
C LYS A 80 -1.78 13.63 -23.11
N THR A 81 -2.68 12.98 -22.38
CA THR A 81 -3.32 11.73 -22.83
C THR A 81 -4.83 11.83 -22.99
N GLY A 82 -5.46 12.86 -22.46
CA GLY A 82 -6.92 12.98 -22.33
C GLY A 82 -7.52 12.10 -21.23
N MET A 83 -6.71 11.42 -20.41
CA MET A 83 -7.14 10.43 -19.40
C MET A 83 -6.55 10.75 -18.04
N THR A 84 -7.16 10.20 -16.97
CA THR A 84 -6.53 10.12 -15.65
C THR A 84 -5.35 9.15 -15.68
N PRO A 85 -4.39 9.20 -14.72
CA PRO A 85 -3.31 8.24 -14.64
C PRO A 85 -3.79 6.78 -14.62
N ILE A 86 -4.83 6.47 -13.83
CA ILE A 86 -5.41 5.13 -13.75
C ILE A 86 -6.00 4.70 -15.09
N ALA A 87 -6.82 5.53 -15.70
CA ALA A 87 -7.45 5.22 -16.99
C ALA A 87 -6.40 5.05 -18.11
N TYR A 88 -5.36 5.88 -18.11
CA TYR A 88 -4.27 5.77 -19.07
C TYR A 88 -3.52 4.44 -18.90
N MET A 89 -3.11 4.08 -17.70
CA MET A 89 -2.41 2.85 -17.42
C MET A 89 -3.29 1.60 -17.69
N ASP A 90 -4.59 1.66 -17.37
CA ASP A 90 -5.53 0.58 -17.71
C ASP A 90 -5.66 0.41 -19.23
N SER A 91 -5.65 1.51 -20.00
CA SER A 91 -5.68 1.46 -21.47
C SER A 91 -4.46 0.76 -22.09
N LEU A 92 -3.33 0.73 -21.38
CA LEU A 92 -2.10 0.02 -21.75
C LEU A 92 -2.07 -1.44 -21.27
N GLY A 93 -3.12 -1.91 -20.56
CA GLY A 93 -3.22 -3.28 -20.09
C GLY A 93 -2.44 -3.59 -18.79
N LEU A 94 -1.95 -2.57 -18.08
CA LEU A 94 -1.13 -2.75 -16.87
C LEU A 94 -1.88 -3.47 -15.73
N PHE A 95 -3.21 -3.32 -15.66
CA PHE A 95 -4.00 -3.86 -14.56
C PHE A 95 -4.83 -5.11 -14.91
N GLU A 96 -4.51 -5.81 -16.01
CA GLU A 96 -5.26 -7.02 -16.42
C GLU A 96 -5.20 -8.15 -15.37
N ASN A 97 -4.15 -8.19 -14.57
CA ASN A 97 -3.97 -9.16 -13.48
C ASN A 97 -4.15 -8.54 -12.08
N GLY A 98 -4.84 -7.42 -11.98
CA GLY A 98 -4.91 -6.64 -10.74
C GLY A 98 -3.72 -5.73 -10.56
N GLY A 99 -3.63 -5.11 -9.40
CA GLY A 99 -2.53 -4.21 -9.09
C GLY A 99 -2.69 -3.48 -7.76
N GLY A 100 -1.77 -2.56 -7.52
CA GLY A 100 -1.82 -1.67 -6.38
C GLY A 100 -1.33 -0.27 -6.72
N LEU A 101 -1.99 0.71 -6.15
CA LEU A 101 -1.61 2.11 -6.26
C LEU A 101 -1.01 2.56 -4.94
N PHE A 102 0.20 3.12 -4.97
CA PHE A 102 0.69 3.88 -3.83
C PHE A 102 0.09 5.30 -3.88
N HIS A 103 -0.23 5.85 -2.72
CA HIS A 103 -0.86 7.15 -2.46
C HIS A 103 -2.35 7.22 -2.77
N GLY A 104 -2.76 7.23 -4.05
CA GLY A 104 -4.17 7.31 -4.45
C GLY A 104 -4.91 8.50 -3.82
N VAL A 105 -4.42 9.73 -4.03
CA VAL A 105 -4.97 10.93 -3.38
C VAL A 105 -6.03 11.60 -4.26
N HIS A 106 -5.74 11.76 -5.55
CA HIS A 106 -6.57 12.54 -6.49
C HIS A 106 -7.20 11.65 -7.56
N LEU A 107 -8.44 11.19 -7.30
CA LEU A 107 -9.20 10.33 -8.21
C LEU A 107 -10.57 10.92 -8.52
N ASP A 108 -11.15 10.48 -9.62
CA ASP A 108 -12.55 10.73 -9.95
C ASP A 108 -13.43 9.45 -9.87
N GLU A 109 -14.72 9.59 -10.12
CA GLU A 109 -15.66 8.46 -10.04
C GLU A 109 -15.33 7.33 -11.03
N ALA A 110 -14.85 7.64 -12.21
CA ALA A 110 -14.50 6.65 -13.22
C ALA A 110 -13.27 5.83 -12.81
N ASP A 111 -12.33 6.43 -12.08
CA ASP A 111 -11.14 5.75 -11.55
C ASP A 111 -11.55 4.65 -10.55
N PHE A 112 -12.50 4.94 -9.65
CA PHE A 112 -12.99 3.92 -8.70
C PHE A 112 -13.65 2.73 -9.41
N ASP A 113 -14.36 2.97 -10.52
CA ASP A 113 -14.98 1.90 -11.29
C ASP A 113 -13.93 1.00 -11.95
N ILE A 114 -12.86 1.59 -12.49
CA ILE A 114 -11.70 0.84 -13.03
C ILE A 114 -11.06 0.02 -11.92
N MET A 115 -10.78 0.64 -10.76
CA MET A 115 -10.15 -0.04 -9.63
C MET A 115 -10.95 -1.25 -9.16
N LYS A 116 -12.27 -1.14 -9.04
CA LYS A 116 -13.15 -2.27 -8.70
C LYS A 116 -13.10 -3.37 -9.75
N LYS A 117 -13.29 -3.00 -11.02
CA LYS A 117 -13.29 -3.95 -12.14
C LYS A 117 -11.98 -4.71 -12.26
N LYS A 118 -10.87 -4.03 -12.08
CA LYS A 118 -9.51 -4.58 -12.21
C LYS A 118 -8.91 -5.11 -10.90
N LYS A 119 -9.66 -5.06 -9.80
CA LYS A 119 -9.20 -5.50 -8.46
C LYS A 119 -7.91 -4.80 -8.02
N ILE A 120 -7.86 -3.49 -8.21
CA ILE A 120 -6.75 -2.66 -7.79
C ILE A 120 -6.94 -2.26 -6.33
N CYS A 121 -5.93 -2.49 -5.49
CA CYS A 121 -5.90 -2.01 -4.11
C CYS A 121 -5.16 -0.66 -4.00
N VAL A 122 -5.32 0.01 -2.87
CA VAL A 122 -4.56 1.22 -2.55
C VAL A 122 -3.68 0.97 -1.34
N VAL A 123 -2.45 1.44 -1.41
CA VAL A 123 -1.55 1.55 -0.26
C VAL A 123 -1.41 3.04 0.05
N THR A 124 -2.17 3.52 1.03
CA THR A 124 -2.13 4.94 1.42
C THR A 124 -0.95 5.24 2.32
N ASN A 125 -0.28 6.37 2.10
CA ASN A 125 0.92 6.81 2.81
C ASN A 125 0.68 8.18 3.49
N PRO A 126 -0.15 8.24 4.55
CA PRO A 126 -0.67 9.51 5.04
C PRO A 126 0.39 10.50 5.54
N ALA A 127 1.45 10.05 6.21
CA ALA A 127 2.50 10.95 6.66
C ALA A 127 3.33 11.53 5.51
N SER A 128 3.62 10.73 4.49
CA SER A 128 4.27 11.21 3.26
C SER A 128 3.38 12.21 2.53
N ASN A 129 2.11 11.88 2.31
CA ASN A 129 1.14 12.75 1.66
C ASN A 129 1.04 14.11 2.36
N LEU A 130 1.06 14.12 3.70
CA LEU A 130 1.06 15.36 4.48
C LEU A 130 2.36 16.14 4.35
N LYS A 131 3.50 15.46 4.48
CA LYS A 131 4.82 16.12 4.42
C LYS A 131 5.09 16.76 3.07
N LEU A 132 4.69 16.09 2.00
CA LEU A 132 4.87 16.55 0.62
C LEU A 132 3.72 17.46 0.13
N ALA A 133 2.71 17.69 0.97
CA ALA A 133 1.51 18.45 0.63
C ALA A 133 0.74 17.86 -0.57
N SER A 134 0.82 16.54 -0.77
CA SER A 134 0.12 15.83 -1.85
C SER A 134 -1.39 15.85 -1.64
N GLY A 135 -1.86 15.83 -0.38
CA GLY A 135 -3.27 15.87 -0.01
C GLY A 135 -3.70 14.76 0.95
N ILE A 136 -4.99 14.51 1.03
CA ILE A 136 -5.58 13.46 1.90
C ILE A 136 -6.30 12.46 1.00
N ALA A 137 -5.82 11.22 0.99
CA ALA A 137 -6.44 10.14 0.22
C ALA A 137 -7.89 9.90 0.70
N PRO A 138 -8.85 9.63 -0.20
CA PRO A 138 -10.27 9.48 0.15
C PRO A 138 -10.58 8.08 0.72
N VAL A 139 -9.95 7.74 1.84
CA VAL A 139 -9.99 6.39 2.44
C VAL A 139 -11.42 5.95 2.76
N LYS A 140 -12.26 6.84 3.29
CA LYS A 140 -13.68 6.53 3.55
C LYS A 140 -14.39 6.11 2.26
N THR A 141 -14.17 6.83 1.16
CA THR A 141 -14.76 6.50 -0.14
C THR A 141 -14.29 5.15 -0.66
N TYR A 142 -13.01 4.82 -0.51
CA TYR A 142 -12.50 3.49 -0.88
C TYR A 142 -13.24 2.38 -0.13
N LEU A 143 -13.38 2.52 1.19
CA LEU A 143 -14.10 1.53 2.02
C LEU A 143 -15.56 1.40 1.60
N GLU A 144 -16.27 2.52 1.41
CA GLU A 144 -17.67 2.53 0.97
C GLU A 144 -17.86 1.87 -0.41
N LYS A 145 -16.87 2.02 -1.29
CA LYS A 145 -16.87 1.38 -2.62
C LYS A 145 -16.35 -0.07 -2.61
N GLY A 146 -15.88 -0.57 -1.47
CA GLY A 146 -15.32 -1.92 -1.33
C GLY A 146 -13.96 -2.10 -2.02
N ILE A 147 -13.19 -1.02 -2.17
CA ILE A 147 -11.82 -1.05 -2.68
C ILE A 147 -10.89 -1.36 -1.50
N PRO A 148 -10.03 -2.39 -1.60
CA PRO A 148 -9.10 -2.73 -0.53
C PRO A 148 -8.08 -1.60 -0.29
N VAL A 149 -7.92 -1.17 0.96
CA VAL A 149 -6.93 -0.17 1.36
C VAL A 149 -5.95 -0.80 2.35
N ALA A 150 -4.67 -0.70 2.07
CA ALA A 150 -3.58 -0.98 2.98
C ALA A 150 -2.90 0.33 3.42
N ILE A 151 -2.07 0.26 4.44
CA ILE A 151 -1.29 1.40 4.95
C ILE A 151 0.18 1.16 4.66
N GLY A 152 0.86 2.16 4.11
CA GLY A 152 2.30 2.21 3.94
C GLY A 152 2.91 3.42 4.62
N THR A 153 4.21 3.39 4.80
CA THR A 153 4.98 4.52 5.37
C THR A 153 5.63 5.39 4.31
N ASP A 154 5.71 4.89 3.07
CA ASP A 154 6.60 5.43 2.05
C ASP A 154 8.09 5.40 2.51
N GLY A 155 8.99 5.94 1.70
CA GLY A 155 10.42 5.95 1.99
C GLY A 155 10.86 6.96 3.06
N PRO A 156 12.09 6.80 3.62
CA PRO A 156 12.60 7.71 4.64
C PRO A 156 12.76 9.16 4.15
N ALA A 157 12.96 9.36 2.85
CA ALA A 157 13.09 10.71 2.29
C ALA A 157 11.77 11.50 2.35
N SER A 158 10.64 10.83 2.12
CA SER A 158 9.32 11.43 2.10
C SER A 158 8.61 11.42 3.45
N ASN A 159 8.91 10.47 4.34
CA ASN A 159 8.27 10.35 5.66
C ASN A 159 9.19 10.70 6.84
N ASN A 160 10.47 10.32 6.84
CA ASN A 160 11.43 10.37 7.95
C ASN A 160 11.12 9.42 9.13
N CYS A 161 9.84 9.09 9.40
CA CYS A 161 9.44 8.25 10.51
C CYS A 161 8.69 7.03 9.99
N LEU A 162 9.39 5.91 9.82
CA LEU A 162 8.78 4.66 9.37
C LEU A 162 8.11 3.97 10.56
N ASP A 163 6.93 4.48 10.95
CA ASP A 163 6.18 4.03 12.14
C ASP A 163 4.72 3.79 11.78
N MET A 164 4.34 2.52 11.70
CA MET A 164 2.98 2.11 11.34
C MET A 164 1.92 2.61 12.34
N PHE A 165 2.25 2.76 13.63
CA PHE A 165 1.30 3.30 14.61
C PHE A 165 0.95 4.76 14.30
N LYS A 166 1.94 5.56 13.90
CA LYS A 166 1.72 6.93 13.43
C LYS A 166 0.85 6.97 12.18
N GLU A 167 1.11 6.10 11.20
CA GLU A 167 0.31 6.04 9.98
C GLU A 167 -1.14 5.64 10.29
N MET A 168 -1.36 4.66 11.15
CA MET A 168 -2.71 4.27 11.59
C MET A 168 -3.48 5.42 12.22
N PHE A 169 -2.85 6.18 13.11
CA PHE A 169 -3.47 7.37 13.70
C PHE A 169 -3.84 8.41 12.64
N LEU A 170 -2.92 8.70 11.71
CA LEU A 170 -3.12 9.69 10.66
C LEU A 170 -4.26 9.29 9.71
N VAL A 171 -4.34 8.03 9.29
CA VAL A 171 -5.43 7.54 8.42
C VAL A 171 -6.79 7.89 9.02
N THR A 172 -7.05 7.45 10.25
CA THR A 172 -8.37 7.68 10.86
C THR A 172 -8.59 9.15 11.23
N GLY A 173 -7.59 9.82 11.79
CA GLY A 173 -7.69 11.21 12.25
C GLY A 173 -8.01 12.18 11.11
N LEU A 174 -7.32 12.04 9.99
CA LEU A 174 -7.54 12.89 8.81
C LEU A 174 -8.95 12.70 8.22
N GLN A 175 -9.43 11.47 8.13
CA GLN A 175 -10.79 11.20 7.61
C GLN A 175 -11.87 11.80 8.51
N LYS A 176 -11.71 11.71 9.84
CA LYS A 176 -12.66 12.33 10.79
C LYS A 176 -12.76 13.84 10.60
N VAL A 177 -11.63 14.50 10.41
CA VAL A 177 -11.60 15.96 10.17
C VAL A 177 -12.23 16.32 8.83
N VAL A 178 -11.84 15.63 7.75
CA VAL A 178 -12.36 15.91 6.40
C VAL A 178 -13.87 15.72 6.31
N HIS A 179 -14.40 14.70 6.96
CA HIS A 179 -15.84 14.38 6.91
C HIS A 179 -16.66 15.01 8.05
N ASN A 180 -16.00 15.71 9.00
CA ASN A 180 -16.62 16.21 10.21
C ASN A 180 -17.44 15.12 10.93
N ASP A 181 -16.89 13.91 11.00
CA ASP A 181 -17.54 12.70 11.47
C ASP A 181 -16.58 11.92 12.38
N PRO A 182 -16.84 11.86 13.71
CA PRO A 182 -15.97 11.14 14.64
C PRO A 182 -15.98 9.62 14.45
N GLU A 183 -16.92 9.07 13.67
CA GLU A 183 -17.00 7.65 13.37
C GLU A 183 -16.38 7.29 12.00
N ALA A 184 -15.96 8.28 11.22
CA ALA A 184 -15.28 8.03 9.94
C ALA A 184 -14.04 7.15 10.14
N VAL A 185 -13.94 6.10 9.36
CA VAL A 185 -12.82 5.13 9.34
C VAL A 185 -12.46 4.65 10.76
N PRO A 186 -13.25 3.74 11.33
CA PRO A 186 -13.09 3.29 12.71
C PRO A 186 -11.79 2.48 12.92
N ALA A 187 -11.33 2.40 14.16
CA ALA A 187 -10.07 1.73 14.53
C ALA A 187 -9.98 0.27 14.05
N ALA A 188 -11.07 -0.47 14.08
CA ALA A 188 -11.11 -1.85 13.59
C ALA A 188 -10.77 -1.97 12.11
N ASP A 189 -11.23 -1.04 11.27
CA ASP A 189 -10.91 -1.04 9.85
C ASP A 189 -9.46 -0.59 9.61
N VAL A 190 -8.96 0.36 10.40
CA VAL A 190 -7.54 0.78 10.37
C VAL A 190 -6.60 -0.39 10.68
N LEU A 191 -6.93 -1.20 11.69
CA LEU A 191 -6.16 -2.40 12.02
C LEU A 191 -6.16 -3.42 10.86
N LYS A 192 -7.29 -3.60 10.18
CA LYS A 192 -7.33 -4.44 8.97
C LYS A 192 -6.44 -3.89 7.86
N MET A 193 -6.44 -2.57 7.65
CA MET A 193 -5.55 -1.93 6.66
C MET A 193 -4.07 -2.18 6.97
N ALA A 194 -3.70 -2.15 8.24
CA ALA A 194 -2.32 -2.35 8.69
C ALA A 194 -1.91 -3.84 8.76
N THR A 195 -2.83 -4.79 8.61
CA THR A 195 -2.59 -6.24 8.74
C THR A 195 -3.11 -7.02 7.53
N VAL A 196 -4.36 -7.44 7.55
CA VAL A 196 -4.99 -8.29 6.51
C VAL A 196 -4.86 -7.67 5.11
N ASN A 197 -5.18 -6.39 4.98
CA ASN A 197 -5.12 -5.71 3.68
C ASN A 197 -3.67 -5.47 3.24
N GLY A 198 -2.75 -5.24 4.20
CA GLY A 198 -1.32 -5.19 3.92
C GLY A 198 -0.79 -6.50 3.35
N ALA A 199 -1.18 -7.63 3.96
CA ALA A 199 -0.84 -8.96 3.46
C ALA A 199 -1.44 -9.19 2.05
N TYR A 200 -2.71 -8.82 1.84
CA TYR A 200 -3.35 -8.88 0.53
C TYR A 200 -2.58 -8.06 -0.53
N ALA A 201 -2.25 -6.81 -0.23
CA ALA A 201 -1.48 -5.94 -1.14
C ALA A 201 -0.09 -6.51 -1.47
N MET A 202 0.52 -7.24 -0.55
CA MET A 202 1.81 -7.90 -0.76
C MET A 202 1.71 -9.29 -1.39
N GLY A 203 0.50 -9.84 -1.60
CA GLY A 203 0.31 -11.20 -2.09
C GLY A 203 0.76 -12.28 -1.09
N LEU A 204 0.62 -12.01 0.22
CA LEU A 204 1.07 -12.88 1.30
C LEU A 204 -0.13 -13.58 1.98
N ASP A 205 -0.79 -14.47 1.27
CA ASP A 205 -2.04 -15.12 1.70
C ASP A 205 -1.93 -15.93 3.01
N ASN A 206 -0.70 -16.31 3.41
CA ASN A 206 -0.44 -17.08 4.62
C ASN A 206 0.03 -16.25 5.82
N CYS A 207 0.08 -14.91 5.69
CA CYS A 207 0.56 -13.98 6.72
C CYS A 207 -0.53 -13.00 7.21
N ASP A 208 -1.77 -13.17 6.78
CA ASP A 208 -2.85 -12.19 6.92
C ASP A 208 -3.51 -12.20 8.31
N ILE A 209 -3.68 -13.38 8.92
CA ILE A 209 -4.36 -13.59 10.20
C ILE A 209 -3.65 -14.62 11.07
N LEU A 210 -3.92 -14.58 12.36
CA LEU A 210 -3.51 -15.63 13.31
C LEU A 210 -4.52 -16.77 13.27
N ALA A 211 -4.16 -17.87 12.59
CA ALA A 211 -4.98 -19.07 12.47
C ALA A 211 -4.11 -20.30 12.25
N GLU A 212 -4.67 -21.50 12.52
CA GLU A 212 -4.01 -22.76 12.19
C GLU A 212 -3.74 -22.85 10.69
N GLY A 213 -2.53 -23.29 10.33
CA GLY A 213 -2.07 -23.41 8.94
C GLY A 213 -1.51 -22.12 8.33
N LYS A 214 -1.57 -21.00 9.03
CA LYS A 214 -0.93 -19.73 8.65
C LYS A 214 0.48 -19.61 9.22
N TYR A 215 1.31 -18.75 8.63
CA TYR A 215 2.61 -18.43 9.22
C TYR A 215 2.45 -17.67 10.53
N ALA A 216 3.34 -17.94 11.47
CA ALA A 216 3.37 -17.23 12.75
C ALA A 216 4.12 -15.90 12.58
N ASP A 217 3.48 -14.95 11.90
CA ASP A 217 3.92 -13.57 11.73
C ASP A 217 3.06 -12.68 12.65
N LEU A 218 3.66 -12.20 13.74
CA LEU A 218 2.93 -11.43 14.75
C LEU A 218 3.83 -10.45 15.51
N ILE A 219 3.22 -9.47 16.12
CA ILE A 219 3.85 -8.62 17.13
C ILE A 219 3.13 -8.79 18.47
N MET A 220 3.87 -8.63 19.56
CA MET A 220 3.33 -8.56 20.91
C MET A 220 3.43 -7.14 21.41
N ILE A 221 2.29 -6.55 21.80
CA ILE A 221 2.19 -5.16 22.27
C ILE A 221 1.99 -5.16 23.79
N ASP A 222 2.81 -4.39 24.51
CA ASP A 222 2.68 -4.14 25.93
C ASP A 222 1.56 -3.13 26.22
N LEU A 223 0.47 -3.62 26.77
CA LEU A 223 -0.69 -2.80 27.14
C LEU A 223 -0.53 -2.13 28.52
N MET A 224 0.50 -2.47 29.29
CA MET A 224 0.70 -1.93 30.66
C MET A 224 1.45 -0.60 30.70
N GLN A 225 1.96 -0.13 29.57
CA GLN A 225 2.65 1.15 29.49
C GLN A 225 1.70 2.34 29.76
N PRO A 226 2.18 3.44 30.34
CA PRO A 226 1.33 4.58 30.71
C PRO A 226 0.51 5.17 29.55
N ASN A 227 1.07 5.19 28.32
CA ASN A 227 0.37 5.68 27.13
C ASN A 227 -0.82 4.80 26.71
N MET A 228 -0.86 3.53 27.19
CA MET A 228 -1.95 2.60 26.89
C MET A 228 -3.06 2.65 27.95
N GLN A 229 -2.93 3.46 29.01
CA GLN A 229 -3.90 3.51 30.11
C GLN A 229 -4.80 4.76 30.02
N PRO A 230 -6.09 4.66 30.44
CA PRO A 230 -6.80 3.42 30.78
C PRO A 230 -7.18 2.58 29.55
N ILE A 231 -7.24 1.26 29.68
CA ILE A 231 -7.72 0.37 28.62
C ILE A 231 -9.24 0.31 28.68
N GLN A 232 -9.90 0.93 27.71
CA GLN A 232 -11.34 0.84 27.54
C GLN A 232 -11.75 0.01 26.32
N ASN A 233 -10.97 0.13 25.24
CA ASN A 233 -11.10 -0.62 24.00
C ASN A 233 -9.72 -0.83 23.40
N ILE A 234 -9.28 -2.09 23.31
CA ILE A 234 -7.92 -2.43 22.88
C ILE A 234 -7.64 -1.96 21.46
N GLU A 235 -8.56 -2.11 20.53
CA GLU A 235 -8.37 -1.67 19.14
C GLU A 235 -8.13 -0.16 19.06
N LYS A 236 -8.95 0.61 19.78
CA LYS A 236 -8.79 2.07 19.86
C LYS A 236 -7.48 2.45 20.56
N ASN A 237 -7.11 1.78 21.65
CA ASN A 237 -5.85 2.04 22.33
C ASN A 237 -4.66 1.78 21.40
N VAL A 238 -4.69 0.69 20.63
CA VAL A 238 -3.62 0.38 19.66
C VAL A 238 -3.52 1.44 18.57
N VAL A 239 -4.64 1.86 17.99
CA VAL A 239 -4.64 2.84 16.88
C VAL A 239 -4.33 4.27 17.36
N TYR A 240 -4.83 4.68 18.51
CA TYR A 240 -4.73 6.09 18.96
C TYR A 240 -3.61 6.36 19.96
N SER A 241 -3.13 5.34 20.67
CA SER A 241 -2.21 5.53 21.80
C SER A 241 -0.92 4.74 21.69
N ALA A 242 -0.90 3.62 20.97
CA ALA A 242 0.31 2.81 20.86
C ALA A 242 1.40 3.48 20.01
N SER A 243 2.61 3.06 20.23
CA SER A 243 3.81 3.45 19.49
C SER A 243 4.72 2.23 19.32
N LYS A 244 5.76 2.35 18.51
CA LYS A 244 6.80 1.33 18.37
C LYS A 244 7.43 0.90 19.71
N LEU A 245 7.43 1.76 20.73
CA LEU A 245 7.97 1.45 22.06
C LEU A 245 7.11 0.45 22.84
N ASN A 246 5.85 0.26 22.44
CA ASN A 246 4.98 -0.75 23.03
C ASN A 246 5.22 -2.17 22.48
N VAL A 247 5.96 -2.32 21.36
CA VAL A 247 6.27 -3.63 20.79
C VAL A 247 7.34 -4.32 21.63
N LYS A 248 7.03 -5.49 22.17
CA LYS A 248 7.93 -6.30 22.99
C LYS A 248 8.54 -7.47 22.23
N MET A 249 7.88 -7.94 21.21
CA MET A 249 8.36 -9.04 20.39
C MET A 249 7.82 -8.88 18.97
N THR A 250 8.65 -9.22 18.00
CA THR A 250 8.25 -9.47 16.62
C THR A 250 8.58 -10.90 16.27
N MET A 251 7.63 -11.64 15.72
CA MET A 251 7.83 -13.01 15.25
C MET A 251 7.62 -13.03 13.73
N ILE A 252 8.52 -13.67 13.02
CA ILE A 252 8.46 -13.86 11.57
C ILE A 252 8.68 -15.34 11.28
N ASN A 253 7.70 -15.97 10.64
CA ASN A 253 7.68 -17.39 10.33
C ASN A 253 8.05 -18.27 11.56
N GLY A 254 7.46 -17.96 12.72
CA GLY A 254 7.71 -18.66 13.96
C GLY A 254 9.04 -18.34 14.67
N SER A 255 9.91 -17.52 14.06
CA SER A 255 11.16 -17.07 14.69
C SER A 255 10.96 -15.75 15.41
N GLY A 256 11.02 -15.78 16.75
CA GLY A 256 10.90 -14.60 17.60
C GLY A 256 12.16 -13.71 17.54
N ARG A 257 11.95 -12.39 17.54
CA ARG A 257 12.96 -11.36 17.75
C ARG A 257 12.48 -10.48 18.91
N HIS A 258 13.33 -10.29 19.91
CA HIS A 258 13.08 -9.37 21.02
C HIS A 258 13.68 -8.00 20.69
N LEU A 259 12.97 -6.95 21.06
CA LEU A 259 13.44 -5.58 20.97
C LEU A 259 13.98 -5.12 22.32
#